data_cd6aab6edd0ee4de9a71a8e04f7be843
#
_entry.id   cd6aab6edd0ee4de9a71a8e04f7be843
#
_cell.length_a   1.000
_cell.length_b   1.000
_cell.length_c   1.000
_cell.angle_alpha   90.00
_cell.angle_beta   90.00
_cell.angle_gamma   90.00
#
_symmetry.space_group_name_H-M   'P 1'
#
loop_
_entity.id
_entity.type
_entity.pdbx_description
1 polymer ?
#
loop_
_entity_poly.entity_id
_entity_poly.type
_entity_poly.pdbx_seq_one_letter_code
_entity_poly.pdbx_strand_id
1 'polypeptide(L)'
;VYDEQILTGELPKYDWLHLHHEDFTGQYGKCYKAYRSAAWYQAEVERQSTTAQFMGFQKVSEMKREVATTIRDFVLGGGFLFTMCSGTDSYDIALAAQGVDICGPMFDGDPADASAQSKLDFEEGLAFQDYRLEMDPMVYEFSDIDGTKDHGGIKPINDFFTLFDFSAKWDIVPTM
;
A
#
# COMPACT_ATOMS: atom_id res chain seq x y z
N VAL A 1 10.39 6.86 -8.13
CA VAL A 1 10.37 5.63 -8.96
C VAL A 1 8.94 5.39 -9.36
N TYR A 2 8.69 5.11 -10.63
CA TYR A 2 7.35 4.80 -11.14
C TYR A 2 7.14 3.29 -11.20
N ASP A 3 5.87 2.85 -11.17
CA ASP A 3 5.48 1.44 -11.18
C ASP A 3 6.15 0.67 -12.35
N GLU A 4 6.13 1.25 -13.55
CA GLU A 4 6.76 0.65 -14.72
C GLU A 4 8.27 0.48 -14.58
N GLN A 5 8.96 1.36 -13.87
CA GLN A 5 10.40 1.23 -13.64
C GLN A 5 10.69 0.07 -12.68
N ILE A 6 9.86 -0.13 -11.69
CA ILE A 6 9.97 -1.26 -10.76
C ILE A 6 9.79 -2.57 -11.53
N LEU A 7 8.69 -2.66 -12.30
CA LEU A 7 8.33 -3.87 -13.05
C LEU A 7 9.30 -4.19 -14.21
N THR A 8 10.02 -3.20 -14.71
CA THR A 8 11.04 -3.42 -15.76
C THR A 8 12.44 -3.71 -15.22
N GLY A 9 12.59 -3.91 -13.92
CA GLY A 9 13.82 -4.38 -13.31
C GLY A 9 14.85 -3.30 -13.01
N GLU A 10 14.41 -2.08 -12.72
CA GLU A 10 15.31 -0.99 -12.35
C GLU A 10 15.82 -1.07 -10.89
N LEU A 11 15.06 -1.71 -9.97
CA LEU A 11 15.40 -1.77 -8.55
C LEU A 11 16.78 -2.30 -8.22
N PRO A 12 17.30 -3.38 -8.87
CA PRO A 12 18.62 -3.91 -8.57
C PRO A 12 19.79 -2.95 -8.84
N LYS A 13 19.53 -1.79 -9.45
CA LYS A 13 20.53 -0.74 -9.66
C LYS A 13 20.73 0.16 -8.42
N TYR A 14 19.89 -0.01 -7.42
CA TYR A 14 19.85 0.82 -6.22
C TYR A 14 19.97 -0.04 -4.97
N ASP A 15 20.51 0.54 -3.91
CA ASP A 15 20.59 -0.09 -2.58
C ASP A 15 19.43 0.29 -1.69
N TRP A 16 18.76 1.41 -1.99
CA TRP A 16 17.73 2.00 -1.14
C TRP A 16 16.53 2.47 -1.97
N LEU A 17 15.34 2.03 -1.55
CA LEU A 17 14.06 2.52 -2.03
C LEU A 17 13.36 3.33 -0.93
N HIS A 18 12.93 4.53 -1.27
CA HIS A 18 12.13 5.38 -0.40
C HIS A 18 10.74 5.58 -1.00
N LEU A 19 9.71 5.23 -0.25
CA LEU A 19 8.30 5.39 -0.57
C LEU A 19 7.66 6.39 0.40
N HIS A 20 6.74 7.21 -0.08
CA HIS A 20 6.12 8.23 0.75
C HIS A 20 4.60 8.11 0.81
N HIS A 21 3.87 8.47 -0.23
CA HIS A 21 2.40 8.47 -0.26
C HIS A 21 1.84 7.50 -1.31
N GLU A 22 2.60 6.49 -1.68
CA GLU A 22 2.16 5.52 -2.67
C GLU A 22 1.00 4.69 -2.15
N ASP A 23 0.07 4.39 -3.05
CA ASP A 23 -0.98 3.42 -2.83
C ASP A 23 -0.67 2.14 -3.62
N PHE A 24 -0.49 1.05 -2.93
CA PHE A 24 -0.24 -0.28 -3.50
C PHE A 24 -1.50 -1.14 -3.60
N THR A 25 -2.66 -0.61 -3.16
CA THR A 25 -3.93 -1.36 -3.19
C THR A 25 -4.70 -1.19 -4.49
N GLY A 26 -4.44 -0.11 -5.25
CA GLY A 26 -5.19 0.26 -6.44
C GLY A 26 -6.46 1.08 -6.14
N GLN A 27 -6.59 1.63 -4.94
CA GLN A 27 -7.72 2.46 -4.53
C GLN A 27 -7.44 3.97 -4.65
N TYR A 28 -6.37 4.33 -5.38
CA TYR A 28 -5.98 5.72 -5.68
C TYR A 28 -5.86 6.59 -4.43
N GLY A 29 -5.18 6.06 -3.40
CA GLY A 29 -4.92 6.74 -2.15
C GLY A 29 -6.15 6.94 -1.27
N LYS A 30 -7.24 6.19 -1.53
CA LYS A 30 -8.55 6.34 -0.83
C LYS A 30 -9.09 7.79 -0.92
N CYS A 31 -8.68 8.53 -1.93
CA CYS A 31 -9.05 9.92 -2.13
C CYS A 31 -10.42 10.12 -2.79
N TYR A 32 -11.14 9.04 -3.09
CA TYR A 32 -12.39 9.05 -3.85
C TYR A 32 -13.44 10.01 -3.28
N LYS A 33 -13.72 9.94 -1.98
CA LYS A 33 -14.73 10.78 -1.33
C LYS A 33 -14.53 12.27 -1.58
N ALA A 34 -13.30 12.73 -1.39
CA ALA A 34 -12.98 14.16 -1.42
C ALA A 34 -12.68 14.65 -2.85
N TYR A 35 -12.13 13.79 -3.71
CA TYR A 35 -11.46 14.27 -4.93
C TYR A 35 -11.91 13.60 -6.22
N ARG A 36 -12.95 12.71 -6.22
CA ARG A 36 -13.41 12.02 -7.43
C ARG A 36 -13.75 12.94 -8.61
N SER A 37 -14.12 14.21 -8.35
CA SER A 37 -14.43 15.20 -9.37
C SER A 37 -13.24 16.14 -9.68
N ALA A 38 -12.13 16.02 -8.99
CA ALA A 38 -10.96 16.86 -9.21
C ALA A 38 -10.21 16.40 -10.46
N ALA A 39 -9.79 17.35 -11.28
CA ALA A 39 -9.11 17.05 -12.54
C ALA A 39 -7.80 16.26 -12.33
N TRP A 40 -7.06 16.56 -11.28
CA TRP A 40 -5.84 15.84 -10.96
C TRP A 40 -6.10 14.36 -10.59
N TYR A 41 -7.20 14.10 -9.85
CA TYR A 41 -7.58 12.73 -9.46
C TYR A 41 -7.97 11.91 -10.69
N GLN A 42 -8.78 12.48 -11.58
CA GLN A 42 -9.19 11.82 -12.81
C GLN A 42 -8.00 11.55 -13.73
N ALA A 43 -7.07 12.52 -13.84
CA ALA A 43 -5.84 12.33 -14.60
C ALA A 43 -4.94 11.23 -13.99
N GLU A 44 -4.90 11.11 -12.67
CA GLU A 44 -4.15 10.05 -11.99
C GLU A 44 -4.78 8.67 -12.23
N VAL A 45 -6.10 8.56 -12.15
CA VAL A 45 -6.83 7.32 -12.48
C VAL A 45 -6.55 6.90 -13.92
N GLU A 46 -6.65 7.84 -14.87
CA GLU A 46 -6.37 7.57 -16.28
C GLU A 46 -4.91 7.15 -16.51
N ARG A 47 -3.97 7.83 -15.88
CA ARG A 47 -2.54 7.53 -15.96
C ARG A 47 -2.25 6.11 -15.46
N GLN A 48 -2.71 5.77 -14.26
CA GLN A 48 -2.48 4.44 -13.67
C GLN A 48 -3.15 3.34 -14.48
N SER A 49 -4.38 3.56 -14.95
CA SER A 49 -5.10 2.60 -15.80
C SER A 49 -4.36 2.36 -17.12
N THR A 50 -3.87 3.42 -17.75
CA THR A 50 -3.09 3.33 -19.00
C THR A 50 -1.77 2.58 -18.75
N THR A 51 -1.08 2.87 -17.64
CA THR A 51 0.14 2.17 -17.26
C THR A 51 -0.12 0.68 -17.03
N ALA A 52 -1.17 0.33 -16.29
CA ALA A 52 -1.52 -1.08 -16.05
C ALA A 52 -1.77 -1.83 -17.37
N GLN A 53 -2.56 -1.25 -18.27
CA GLN A 53 -2.82 -1.85 -19.59
C GLN A 53 -1.56 -1.99 -20.44
N PHE A 54 -0.70 -0.97 -20.43
CA PHE A 54 0.58 -1.01 -21.15
C PHE A 54 1.50 -2.13 -20.63
N MET A 55 1.49 -2.35 -19.31
CA MET A 55 2.26 -3.42 -18.65
C MET A 55 1.57 -4.80 -18.74
N GLY A 56 0.38 -4.90 -19.36
CA GLY A 56 -0.32 -6.17 -19.58
C GLY A 56 -1.28 -6.59 -18.46
N PHE A 57 -1.55 -5.72 -17.50
CA PHE A 57 -2.52 -5.97 -16.44
C PHE A 57 -3.93 -5.52 -16.83
N GLN A 58 -4.93 -6.23 -16.35
CA GLN A 58 -6.33 -5.83 -16.57
C GLN A 58 -6.79 -4.76 -15.59
N LYS A 59 -6.26 -4.79 -14.37
CA LYS A 59 -6.60 -3.88 -13.27
C LYS A 59 -5.35 -3.19 -12.70
N VAL A 60 -5.55 -1.97 -12.21
CA VAL A 60 -4.50 -1.24 -11.48
C VAL A 60 -4.11 -1.98 -10.21
N SER A 61 -5.08 -2.56 -9.51
CA SER A 61 -4.83 -3.35 -8.28
C SER A 61 -3.92 -4.57 -8.54
N GLU A 62 -4.05 -5.23 -9.69
CA GLU A 62 -3.15 -6.33 -10.08
C GLU A 62 -1.73 -5.84 -10.31
N MET A 63 -1.57 -4.75 -11.06
CA MET A 63 -0.28 -4.12 -11.29
C MET A 63 0.38 -3.71 -9.97
N LYS A 64 -0.38 -3.08 -9.07
CA LYS A 64 0.13 -2.62 -7.78
C LYS A 64 0.59 -3.77 -6.88
N ARG A 65 -0.12 -4.89 -6.86
CA ARG A 65 0.31 -6.09 -6.13
C ARG A 65 1.61 -6.66 -6.69
N GLU A 66 1.77 -6.68 -8.01
CA GLU A 66 3.04 -7.12 -8.63
C GLU A 66 4.18 -6.15 -8.30
N VAL A 67 3.92 -4.84 -8.29
CA VAL A 67 4.89 -3.85 -7.83
C VAL A 67 5.31 -4.12 -6.37
N ALA A 68 4.34 -4.35 -5.48
CA ALA A 68 4.61 -4.65 -4.08
C ALA A 68 5.45 -5.93 -3.92
N THR A 69 5.12 -6.98 -4.66
CA THR A 69 5.91 -8.24 -4.68
C THR A 69 7.33 -8.02 -5.17
N THR A 70 7.50 -7.24 -6.24
CA THR A 70 8.83 -6.91 -6.78
C THR A 70 9.68 -6.13 -5.77
N ILE A 71 9.06 -5.22 -5.02
CA ILE A 71 9.73 -4.48 -3.94
C ILE A 71 10.10 -5.44 -2.79
N ARG A 72 9.20 -6.36 -2.40
CA ARG A 72 9.50 -7.37 -1.39
C ARG A 72 10.72 -8.21 -1.79
N ASP A 73 10.77 -8.67 -3.01
CA ASP A 73 11.88 -9.47 -3.51
C ASP A 73 13.20 -8.68 -3.51
N PHE A 74 13.15 -7.39 -3.82
CA PHE A 74 14.29 -6.48 -3.67
C PHE A 74 14.78 -6.41 -2.21
N VAL A 75 13.87 -6.27 -1.24
CA VAL A 75 14.20 -6.23 0.19
C VAL A 75 14.81 -7.56 0.64
N LEU A 76 14.18 -8.68 0.29
CA LEU A 76 14.67 -10.01 0.62
C LEU A 76 16.02 -10.31 -0.05
N GLY A 77 16.31 -9.68 -1.18
CA GLY A 77 17.60 -9.70 -1.87
C GLY A 77 18.69 -8.83 -1.23
N GLY A 78 18.37 -8.12 -0.15
CA GLY A 78 19.32 -7.27 0.59
C GLY A 78 19.18 -5.77 0.31
N GLY A 79 18.18 -5.34 -0.44
CA GLY A 79 17.84 -3.93 -0.63
C GLY A 79 17.26 -3.31 0.65
N PHE A 80 17.42 -2.01 0.81
CA PHE A 80 16.87 -1.27 1.93
C PHE A 80 15.57 -0.55 1.53
N LEU A 81 14.50 -0.76 2.30
CA LEU A 81 13.22 -0.10 2.11
C LEU A 81 12.90 0.83 3.28
N PHE A 82 12.55 2.08 2.96
CA PHE A 82 12.00 3.04 3.91
C PHE A 82 10.64 3.53 3.40
N THR A 83 9.59 3.30 4.16
CA THR A 83 8.22 3.72 3.82
C THR A 83 7.67 4.72 4.83
N MET A 84 6.85 5.63 4.35
CA MET A 84 6.15 6.62 5.17
C MET A 84 4.71 6.77 4.73
N CYS A 85 3.85 7.23 5.66
CA CYS A 85 2.46 7.57 5.44
C CYS A 85 1.68 6.39 4.82
N SER A 86 0.78 6.64 3.88
CA SER A 86 -0.02 5.62 3.20
C SER A 86 0.80 4.56 2.43
N GLY A 87 2.06 4.83 2.14
CA GLY A 87 2.96 3.83 1.58
C GLY A 87 3.28 2.69 2.55
N THR A 88 3.09 2.90 3.86
CA THR A 88 3.42 1.91 4.89
C THR A 88 2.36 0.81 4.97
N ASP A 89 1.12 1.18 5.24
CA ASP A 89 0.01 0.23 5.40
C ASP A 89 -0.46 -0.34 4.06
N SER A 90 -0.62 0.51 3.03
CA SER A 90 -1.07 0.06 1.71
C SER A 90 -0.12 -0.95 1.07
N TYR A 91 1.18 -0.83 1.35
CA TYR A 91 2.19 -1.77 0.88
C TYR A 91 1.99 -3.17 1.50
N ASP A 92 1.89 -3.23 2.81
CA ASP A 92 1.70 -4.50 3.53
C ASP A 92 0.33 -5.13 3.22
N ILE A 93 -0.72 -4.30 3.07
CA ILE A 93 -2.03 -4.76 2.61
C ILE A 93 -1.95 -5.38 1.21
N ALA A 94 -1.22 -4.78 0.29
CA ALA A 94 -1.05 -5.33 -1.06
C ALA A 94 -0.32 -6.68 -1.05
N LEU A 95 0.64 -6.87 -0.16
CA LEU A 95 1.31 -8.16 0.03
C LEU A 95 0.36 -9.22 0.60
N ALA A 96 -0.38 -8.89 1.64
CA ALA A 96 -1.33 -9.81 2.26
C ALA A 96 -2.54 -10.14 1.36
N ALA A 97 -2.90 -9.24 0.43
CA ALA A 97 -4.02 -9.40 -0.49
C ALA A 97 -3.64 -10.03 -1.84
N GLN A 98 -2.56 -10.83 -1.91
CA GLN A 98 -2.20 -11.52 -3.14
C GLN A 98 -3.33 -12.45 -3.59
N GLY A 99 -3.82 -12.25 -4.82
CA GLY A 99 -4.94 -13.01 -5.37
C GLY A 99 -6.32 -12.69 -4.77
N VAL A 100 -6.43 -11.67 -3.93
CA VAL A 100 -7.69 -11.22 -3.32
C VAL A 100 -8.06 -9.85 -3.86
N ASP A 101 -9.28 -9.69 -4.35
CA ASP A 101 -9.79 -8.39 -4.79
C ASP A 101 -10.35 -7.60 -3.61
N ILE A 102 -9.69 -6.50 -3.28
CA ILE A 102 -10.08 -5.58 -2.20
C ILE A 102 -10.61 -4.24 -2.74
N CYS A 103 -10.68 -4.10 -4.07
CA CYS A 103 -11.16 -2.87 -4.72
C CYS A 103 -12.65 -2.92 -4.98
N GLY A 104 -13.35 -1.86 -4.60
CA GLY A 104 -14.76 -1.72 -4.93
C GLY A 104 -14.98 -1.17 -6.34
N PRO A 105 -16.22 -1.27 -6.87
CA PRO A 105 -16.52 -0.98 -8.27
C PRO A 105 -16.24 0.46 -8.72
N MET A 106 -16.06 1.39 -7.80
CA MET A 106 -15.67 2.76 -8.12
C MET A 106 -14.18 2.89 -8.48
N PHE A 107 -13.37 1.88 -8.19
CA PHE A 107 -11.94 1.89 -8.46
C PHE A 107 -11.59 1.12 -9.72
N ASP A 108 -12.21 -0.03 -9.96
CA ASP A 108 -11.85 -0.94 -11.05
C ASP A 108 -13.04 -1.52 -11.84
N GLY A 109 -14.29 -1.19 -11.45
CA GLY A 109 -15.50 -1.49 -12.21
C GLY A 109 -16.24 -2.76 -11.80
N ASP A 110 -15.67 -3.61 -10.94
CA ASP A 110 -16.34 -4.79 -10.38
C ASP A 110 -16.32 -4.80 -8.84
N PRO A 111 -17.17 -5.61 -8.20
CA PRO A 111 -17.24 -5.63 -6.74
C PRO A 111 -16.03 -6.34 -6.13
N ALA A 112 -15.54 -5.77 -5.04
CA ALA A 112 -14.55 -6.43 -4.19
C ALA A 112 -15.05 -7.80 -3.70
N ASP A 113 -14.11 -8.68 -3.36
CA ASP A 113 -14.44 -9.96 -2.74
C ASP A 113 -15.07 -9.73 -1.36
N ALA A 114 -16.32 -10.16 -1.20
CA ALA A 114 -17.06 -10.00 0.06
C ALA A 114 -16.39 -10.74 1.25
N SER A 115 -15.52 -11.69 0.97
CA SER A 115 -14.74 -12.44 1.96
C SER A 115 -13.27 -12.03 2.02
N ALA A 116 -12.91 -10.88 1.44
CA ALA A 116 -11.52 -10.42 1.35
C ALA A 116 -10.77 -10.50 2.68
N GLN A 117 -11.35 -9.99 3.77
CA GLN A 117 -10.74 -10.01 5.09
C GLN A 117 -10.28 -11.42 5.54
N SER A 118 -11.08 -12.44 5.26
CA SER A 118 -10.77 -13.80 5.68
C SER A 118 -9.80 -14.55 4.76
N LYS A 119 -9.42 -13.92 3.66
CA LYS A 119 -8.51 -14.45 2.65
C LYS A 119 -7.14 -13.78 2.66
N LEU A 120 -6.97 -12.75 3.50
CA LEU A 120 -5.65 -12.13 3.65
C LEU A 120 -4.65 -13.15 4.20
N ASP A 121 -3.49 -13.18 3.60
CA ASP A 121 -2.35 -13.93 4.09
C ASP A 121 -1.34 -12.98 4.73
N PHE A 122 -1.42 -12.82 6.05
CA PHE A 122 -0.54 -11.92 6.79
C PHE A 122 0.91 -12.39 6.82
N GLU A 123 1.19 -13.66 6.54
CA GLU A 123 2.57 -14.18 6.46
C GLU A 123 3.33 -13.61 5.23
N GLU A 124 2.60 -13.13 4.23
CA GLU A 124 3.19 -12.45 3.08
C GLU A 124 3.58 -10.99 3.36
N GLY A 125 3.05 -10.39 4.42
CA GLY A 125 3.39 -9.04 4.87
C GLY A 125 4.78 -8.95 5.50
N LEU A 126 5.28 -7.72 5.66
CA LEU A 126 6.58 -7.47 6.26
C LEU A 126 6.50 -6.87 7.67
N ALA A 127 5.41 -6.18 8.01
CA ALA A 127 5.34 -5.37 9.22
C ALA A 127 4.09 -5.57 10.06
N PHE A 128 2.93 -5.84 9.46
CA PHE A 128 1.64 -5.82 10.15
C PHE A 128 0.90 -7.14 10.03
N GLN A 129 0.19 -7.49 11.11
CA GLN A 129 -0.63 -8.70 11.20
C GLN A 129 -1.98 -8.38 11.85
N ASP A 130 -2.99 -9.21 11.62
CA ASP A 130 -4.29 -9.19 12.28
C ASP A 130 -5.08 -7.88 12.15
N TYR A 131 -4.72 -7.02 11.20
CA TYR A 131 -5.45 -5.80 10.92
C TYR A 131 -6.77 -6.07 10.18
N ARG A 132 -7.69 -5.10 10.26
CA ARG A 132 -8.97 -5.14 9.56
C ARG A 132 -8.96 -4.15 8.40
N LEU A 133 -9.31 -4.65 7.21
CA LEU A 133 -9.48 -3.80 6.05
C LEU A 133 -10.65 -2.84 6.23
N GLU A 134 -10.46 -1.61 5.79
CA GLU A 134 -11.55 -0.66 5.59
C GLU A 134 -11.98 -0.72 4.11
N MET A 135 -13.15 -1.30 3.88
CA MET A 135 -13.67 -1.54 2.53
C MET A 135 -14.57 -0.42 2.01
N ASP A 136 -15.00 0.52 2.88
CA ASP A 136 -15.81 1.65 2.47
C ASP A 136 -14.95 2.67 1.68
N PRO A 137 -15.26 2.93 0.40
CA PRO A 137 -14.52 3.90 -0.41
C PRO A 137 -14.70 5.34 0.05
N MET A 138 -15.68 5.58 0.94
CA MET A 138 -15.93 6.89 1.52
C MET A 138 -15.08 7.16 2.76
N VAL A 139 -14.32 6.17 3.21
CA VAL A 139 -13.35 6.26 4.30
C VAL A 139 -11.96 6.43 3.71
N TYR A 140 -11.14 7.31 4.30
CA TYR A 140 -9.81 7.62 3.79
C TYR A 140 -8.77 6.55 4.11
N GLU A 141 -8.91 5.92 5.24
CA GLU A 141 -7.99 4.89 5.73
C GLU A 141 -8.13 3.57 4.95
N PHE A 142 -7.04 2.82 4.80
CA PHE A 142 -7.04 1.49 4.16
C PHE A 142 -7.40 0.38 5.14
N SER A 143 -7.10 0.56 6.42
CA SER A 143 -7.30 -0.42 7.48
C SER A 143 -7.27 0.25 8.85
N ASP A 144 -7.35 -0.54 9.93
CA ASP A 144 -7.16 -0.07 11.30
C ASP A 144 -5.68 -0.03 11.76
N ILE A 145 -4.73 -0.27 10.87
CA ILE A 145 -3.30 -0.03 11.10
C ILE A 145 -3.07 1.44 11.45
N ASP A 146 -3.72 2.34 10.75
CA ASP A 146 -3.57 3.79 10.90
C ASP A 146 -4.16 4.34 12.22
N GLY A 147 -4.87 3.55 12.99
CA GLY A 147 -5.35 3.93 14.32
C GLY A 147 -6.40 5.04 14.37
N THR A 148 -6.74 5.68 13.27
CA THR A 148 -7.79 6.69 13.16
C THR A 148 -9.16 6.03 13.07
N LYS A 149 -9.76 5.74 14.20
CA LYS A 149 -11.09 5.08 14.24
C LYS A 149 -12.26 6.02 13.97
N ASP A 150 -12.03 7.32 13.94
CA ASP A 150 -13.05 8.34 13.70
C ASP A 150 -12.81 9.04 12.37
N HIS A 151 -13.68 8.76 11.42
CA HIS A 151 -13.67 9.33 10.06
C HIS A 151 -13.86 10.86 10.00
N GLY A 152 -13.80 11.55 11.10
CA GLY A 152 -14.02 12.99 11.22
C GLY A 152 -12.86 13.79 11.79
N GLY A 153 -11.74 13.19 12.09
CA GLY A 153 -10.59 13.92 12.62
C GLY A 153 -9.57 13.03 13.33
N ILE A 154 -8.34 13.39 13.19
CA ILE A 154 -7.23 12.82 13.94
C ILE A 154 -7.48 13.07 15.42
N LYS A 155 -7.70 12.02 16.18
CA LYS A 155 -7.64 12.10 17.63
C LYS A 155 -6.21 11.78 18.05
N PRO A 156 -5.52 12.70 18.75
CA PRO A 156 -4.12 12.49 19.17
C PRO A 156 -3.89 11.19 19.93
N ILE A 157 -4.92 10.66 20.59
CA ILE A 157 -4.84 9.40 21.33
C ILE A 157 -4.80 8.17 20.42
N ASN A 158 -5.28 8.28 19.18
CA ASN A 158 -5.33 7.17 18.24
C ASN A 158 -4.06 7.10 17.38
N ASP A 159 -3.41 8.22 17.17
CA ASP A 159 -2.13 8.31 16.47
C ASP A 159 -0.92 8.16 17.39
N PHE A 160 -1.16 7.75 18.62
CA PHE A 160 -0.12 7.57 19.59
C PHE A 160 0.37 6.12 19.56
N PHE A 161 1.60 5.92 19.15
CA PHE A 161 2.32 4.68 19.42
C PHE A 161 3.53 4.98 20.30
N THR A 162 3.75 4.10 21.26
CA THR A 162 4.96 4.16 22.08
C THR A 162 5.98 3.24 21.41
N LEU A 163 7.09 3.78 20.98
CA LEU A 163 8.26 3.01 20.58
C LEU A 163 8.82 2.32 21.83
N PHE A 164 8.25 1.16 22.14
CA PHE A 164 8.88 0.26 23.09
C PHE A 164 10.00 -0.46 22.35
N ASP A 165 11.14 -0.51 22.97
CA ASP A 165 12.25 -1.32 22.46
C ASP A 165 12.67 -0.99 21.02
N PHE A 166 12.42 0.24 20.56
CA PHE A 166 13.23 0.72 19.46
C PHE A 166 14.68 0.69 19.93
N SER A 167 15.31 -0.35 19.57
CA SER A 167 16.40 -0.67 20.42
C SER A 167 17.64 -0.77 19.61
N ALA A 168 18.44 0.20 19.81
CA ALA A 168 19.86 -0.10 20.06
C ALA A 168 20.11 -1.34 20.96
N LYS A 169 19.09 -1.86 21.62
CA LYS A 169 19.08 -3.09 22.40
C LYS A 169 18.97 -4.35 21.55
N TRP A 170 18.28 -4.28 20.42
CA TRP A 170 18.13 -5.40 19.48
C TRP A 170 18.98 -5.23 18.22
N ASP A 171 19.11 -4.01 17.74
CA ASP A 171 20.04 -3.64 16.70
C ASP A 171 21.29 -3.01 17.35
N ILE A 172 22.28 -3.81 17.59
CA ILE A 172 23.60 -3.30 17.91
C ILE A 172 24.13 -2.65 16.63
N VAL A 173 23.83 -1.37 16.44
CA VAL A 173 24.53 -0.57 15.45
C VAL A 173 25.92 -0.32 15.99
N PRO A 174 26.98 -0.84 15.36
CA PRO A 174 28.33 -0.50 15.75
C PRO A 174 28.50 1.00 15.62
N THR A 175 28.59 1.70 16.73
CA THR A 175 29.06 3.09 16.72
C THR A 175 30.51 3.06 16.27
N MET A 176 30.75 3.57 15.06
CA MET A 176 32.11 3.88 14.61
C MET A 176 32.68 5.05 15.38
#